data_a4a20581504362e3f83f12b33f2a0686
#
_entry.id   a4a20581504362e3f83f12b33f2a0686
#
_cell.length_a   1.000
_cell.length_b   1.000
_cell.length_c   1.000
_cell.angle_alpha   90.00
_cell.angle_beta   90.00
_cell.angle_gamma   90.00
#
_symmetry.space_group_name_H-M   'P 1'
#
loop_
_entity.id
_entity.type
_entity.pdbx_description
1 polymer ?
#
loop_
_entity_poly.entity_id
_entity_poly.type
_entity_poly.pdbx_seq_one_letter_code
_entity_poly.pdbx_strand_id
1 'polypeptide(L)'
;MKITTFFMFAGHAEEALRFYVNLLPNSSIESLDKYGANEQGAEGTVKSAVVVIAGARYRFFDSPVKHAFGFTPAISLFVDCDSKEQIEKFAGALVEGGHYLMGPANYGFSQWFCWLQDRWGISWQFSLP
;
A
#
# COMPACT_ATOMS: atom_id res chain seq x y z
N MET A 1 0.72 9.07 23.30
CA MET A 1 -0.24 8.56 22.30
C MET A 1 0.43 8.52 20.93
N LYS A 2 0.21 7.46 20.15
CA LYS A 2 0.84 7.27 18.85
C LYS A 2 -0.19 6.68 17.88
N ILE A 3 -0.28 7.26 16.67
CA ILE A 3 -1.22 6.79 15.65
C ILE A 3 -0.41 6.15 14.53
N THR A 4 -0.76 4.92 14.18
CA THR A 4 -0.15 4.19 13.08
C THR A 4 -1.26 3.65 12.18
N THR A 5 -1.11 3.84 10.87
CA THR A 5 -2.05 3.26 9.90
C THR A 5 -1.91 1.74 9.92
N PHE A 6 -3.03 1.05 9.99
CA PHE A 6 -3.10 -0.41 10.07
C PHE A 6 -3.83 -0.94 8.85
N PHE A 7 -3.17 -1.82 8.09
CA PHE A 7 -3.75 -2.48 6.93
C PHE A 7 -4.01 -3.94 7.24
N MET A 8 -5.25 -4.37 7.04
CA MET A 8 -5.64 -5.76 7.20
C MET A 8 -5.86 -6.42 5.84
N PHE A 9 -5.08 -7.47 5.60
CA PHE A 9 -5.14 -8.28 4.39
C PHE A 9 -5.77 -9.64 4.70
N ALA A 10 -6.01 -10.41 3.66
CA ALA A 10 -6.56 -11.75 3.75
C ALA A 10 -5.59 -12.78 3.15
N GLY A 11 -4.33 -12.76 3.58
CA GLY A 11 -3.31 -13.71 3.17
C GLY A 11 -2.21 -13.15 2.27
N HIS A 12 -2.31 -11.89 1.83
CA HIS A 12 -1.36 -11.29 0.88
C HIS A 12 -0.53 -10.16 1.48
N ALA A 13 -0.51 -10.01 2.81
CA ALA A 13 0.17 -8.88 3.44
C ALA A 13 1.68 -8.86 3.14
N GLU A 14 2.37 -10.00 3.18
CA GLU A 14 3.80 -10.05 2.92
C GLU A 14 4.13 -9.69 1.47
N GLU A 15 3.37 -10.21 0.53
CA GLU A 15 3.54 -9.87 -0.89
C GLU A 15 3.39 -8.38 -1.11
N ALA A 16 2.36 -7.76 -0.53
CA ALA A 16 2.10 -6.34 -0.66
C ALA A 16 3.19 -5.49 0.00
N LEU A 17 3.54 -5.76 1.26
CA LEU A 17 4.53 -4.96 1.96
C LEU A 17 5.91 -5.02 1.31
N ARG A 18 6.31 -6.18 0.80
CA ARG A 18 7.59 -6.30 0.10
C ARG A 18 7.59 -5.55 -1.22
N PHE A 19 6.47 -5.57 -1.93
CA PHE A 19 6.32 -4.80 -3.17
C PHE A 19 6.49 -3.29 -2.89
N TYR A 20 5.81 -2.76 -1.88
CA TYR A 20 5.90 -1.35 -1.54
C TYR A 20 7.31 -0.96 -1.07
N VAL A 21 7.91 -1.76 -0.22
CA VAL A 21 9.25 -1.49 0.31
C VAL A 21 10.31 -1.52 -0.81
N ASN A 22 10.19 -2.45 -1.74
CA ASN A 22 11.13 -2.55 -2.85
C ASN A 22 10.94 -1.47 -3.91
N LEU A 23 9.72 -0.96 -4.05
CA LEU A 23 9.41 0.04 -5.07
C LEU A 23 9.72 1.47 -4.61
N LEU A 24 9.34 1.83 -3.40
CA LEU A 24 9.35 3.22 -2.94
C LEU A 24 10.61 3.53 -2.14
N PRO A 25 11.25 4.70 -2.36
CA PRO A 25 12.44 5.08 -1.60
C PRO A 25 12.12 5.32 -0.13
N ASN A 26 13.15 5.28 0.73
CA ASN A 26 13.04 5.44 2.18
C ASN A 26 12.04 4.46 2.82
N SER A 27 12.10 3.22 2.40
CA SER A 27 11.21 2.16 2.84
C SER A 27 12.01 0.99 3.39
N SER A 28 11.49 0.35 4.44
CA SER A 28 12.13 -0.80 5.08
C SER A 28 11.13 -1.59 5.89
N ILE A 29 11.47 -2.86 6.15
CA ILE A 29 10.70 -3.71 7.06
C ILE A 29 11.36 -3.61 8.43
N GLU A 30 10.65 -3.10 9.43
CA GLU A 30 11.17 -3.02 10.80
C GLU A 30 10.95 -4.33 11.56
N SER A 31 9.80 -4.94 11.38
CA SER A 31 9.50 -6.24 11.99
C SER A 31 8.52 -7.01 11.11
N LEU A 32 8.65 -8.33 11.14
CA LEU A 32 7.79 -9.23 10.37
C LEU A 32 7.67 -10.55 11.13
N ASP A 33 6.51 -10.78 11.74
CA ASP A 33 6.17 -12.00 12.44
C ASP A 33 5.11 -12.75 11.66
N LYS A 34 5.32 -14.04 11.44
CA LYS A 34 4.39 -14.90 10.72
C LYS A 34 3.70 -15.86 11.67
N TYR A 35 2.49 -16.29 11.32
CA TYR A 35 1.82 -17.36 12.04
C TYR A 35 2.62 -18.65 11.90
N GLY A 36 2.79 -19.32 13.02
CA GLY A 36 3.34 -20.68 13.05
C GLY A 36 2.26 -21.73 12.95
N ALA A 37 2.69 -22.99 13.01
CA ALA A 37 1.78 -24.11 13.08
C ALA A 37 0.90 -24.01 14.34
N ASN A 38 -0.37 -24.37 14.22
CA ASN A 38 -1.34 -24.39 15.32
C ASN A 38 -1.69 -23.02 15.91
N GLU A 39 -1.37 -21.92 15.22
CA GLU A 39 -1.85 -20.60 15.56
C GLU A 39 -3.17 -20.29 14.83
N GLN A 40 -3.80 -19.15 15.17
CA GLN A 40 -5.13 -18.80 14.62
C GLN A 40 -5.12 -18.56 13.12
N GLY A 41 -4.04 -17.97 12.60
CA GLY A 41 -3.91 -17.68 11.18
C GLY A 41 -3.27 -18.82 10.41
N ALA A 42 -3.40 -18.78 9.09
CA ALA A 42 -2.74 -19.76 8.23
C ALA A 42 -1.22 -19.64 8.38
N GLU A 43 -0.56 -20.79 8.56
CA GLU A 43 0.89 -20.83 8.74
C GLU A 43 1.60 -20.07 7.60
N GLY A 44 2.56 -19.23 7.96
CA GLY A 44 3.36 -18.45 7.01
C GLY A 44 2.74 -17.12 6.57
N THR A 45 1.47 -16.86 6.92
CA THR A 45 0.90 -15.51 6.68
C THR A 45 1.30 -14.56 7.80
N VAL A 46 1.04 -13.27 7.60
CA VAL A 46 1.56 -12.22 8.50
C VAL A 46 0.70 -12.08 9.73
N LYS A 47 1.28 -12.41 10.88
CA LYS A 47 0.68 -12.20 12.19
C LYS A 47 0.79 -10.74 12.63
N SER A 48 1.94 -10.11 12.38
CA SER A 48 2.20 -8.71 12.69
C SER A 48 3.41 -8.24 11.91
N ALA A 49 3.32 -7.06 11.33
CA ALA A 49 4.48 -6.42 10.70
C ALA A 49 4.43 -4.93 10.92
N VAL A 50 5.61 -4.32 11.08
CA VAL A 50 5.79 -2.88 11.09
C VAL A 50 6.71 -2.53 9.92
N VAL A 51 6.25 -1.64 9.07
CA VAL A 51 6.88 -1.32 7.80
C VAL A 51 6.97 0.20 7.66
N VAL A 52 8.10 0.67 7.17
CA VAL A 52 8.27 2.07 6.75
C VAL A 52 8.10 2.12 5.24
N ILE A 53 7.20 2.96 4.76
CA ILE A 53 6.97 3.20 3.34
C ILE A 53 7.12 4.69 3.10
N ALA A 54 8.11 5.06 2.28
CA ALA A 54 8.42 6.47 1.96
C ALA A 54 8.53 7.33 3.23
N GLY A 55 9.13 6.81 4.28
CA GLY A 55 9.36 7.50 5.54
C GLY A 55 8.24 7.40 6.57
N ALA A 56 7.08 6.88 6.23
CA ALA A 56 5.94 6.75 7.15
C ALA A 56 5.76 5.30 7.62
N ARG A 57 5.38 5.12 8.88
CA ARG A 57 5.13 3.80 9.44
C ARG A 57 3.73 3.30 9.21
N TYR A 58 3.63 2.00 8.94
CA TYR A 58 2.38 1.26 8.75
C TYR A 58 2.46 -0.07 9.45
N ARG A 59 1.32 -0.59 9.87
CA ARG A 59 1.19 -1.97 10.34
C ARG A 59 0.47 -2.80 9.30
N PHE A 60 0.97 -4.01 9.08
CA PHE A 60 0.38 -4.98 8.14
C PHE A 60 0.00 -6.24 8.90
N PHE A 61 -1.11 -6.82 8.52
CA PHE A 61 -1.69 -7.96 9.20
C PHE A 61 -2.53 -8.79 8.23
N ASP A 62 -2.39 -10.10 8.30
CA ASP A 62 -3.31 -11.02 7.65
C ASP A 62 -4.32 -11.50 8.67
N SER A 63 -5.60 -11.17 8.49
CA SER A 63 -6.64 -11.60 9.41
C SER A 63 -6.82 -13.12 9.36
N PRO A 64 -6.89 -13.81 10.52
CA PRO A 64 -7.25 -15.22 10.56
C PRO A 64 -8.74 -15.45 10.30
N VAL A 65 -9.54 -14.37 10.31
CA VAL A 65 -10.98 -14.41 10.13
C VAL A 65 -11.32 -13.80 8.76
N LYS A 66 -12.19 -14.47 8.02
CA LYS A 66 -12.67 -13.95 6.74
C LYS A 66 -13.69 -12.82 6.97
N HIS A 67 -13.48 -11.69 6.28
CA HIS A 67 -14.38 -10.54 6.34
C HIS A 67 -15.07 -10.33 5.00
N ALA A 68 -16.25 -9.69 5.04
CA ALA A 68 -16.98 -9.32 3.85
C ALA A 68 -16.52 -7.98 3.25
N PHE A 69 -15.68 -7.24 3.96
CA PHE A 69 -15.14 -5.97 3.51
C PHE A 69 -13.68 -6.11 3.09
N GLY A 70 -13.21 -5.18 2.30
CA GLY A 70 -11.82 -5.03 1.89
C GLY A 70 -11.44 -3.55 1.87
N PHE A 71 -10.37 -3.24 1.15
CA PHE A 71 -9.95 -1.85 0.97
C PHE A 71 -10.89 -1.15 -0.02
N THR A 72 -11.15 0.14 0.25
CA THR A 72 -11.97 0.98 -0.63
C THR A 72 -11.19 2.24 -1.00
N PRO A 73 -11.51 2.90 -2.13
CA PRO A 73 -10.82 4.13 -2.52
C PRO A 73 -11.24 5.36 -1.71
N ALA A 74 -12.09 5.19 -0.70
CA ALA A 74 -12.48 6.29 0.19
C ALA A 74 -11.34 6.78 1.08
N ILE A 75 -10.31 5.95 1.28
CA ILE A 75 -9.07 6.33 1.94
C ILE A 75 -7.91 6.04 0.99
N SER A 76 -6.97 6.97 0.88
CA SER A 76 -5.84 6.86 -0.02
C SER A 76 -4.54 7.20 0.67
N LEU A 77 -3.45 6.60 0.19
CA LEU A 77 -2.11 7.11 0.45
C LEU A 77 -1.84 8.18 -0.59
N PHE A 78 -1.65 9.42 -0.14
CA PHE A 78 -1.44 10.57 -1.02
C PHE A 78 0.06 10.87 -1.08
N VAL A 79 0.64 10.81 -2.27
CA VAL A 79 2.07 10.95 -2.49
C VAL A 79 2.35 12.24 -3.27
N ASP A 80 3.06 13.17 -2.64
CA ASP A 80 3.59 14.35 -3.32
C ASP A 80 4.89 13.98 -4.00
N CYS A 81 4.97 14.17 -5.31
CA CYS A 81 6.12 13.82 -6.13
C CYS A 81 6.86 15.06 -6.60
N ASP A 82 8.14 14.86 -6.93
CA ASP A 82 9.02 15.95 -7.38
C ASP A 82 9.01 16.12 -8.90
N SER A 83 8.55 15.11 -9.62
CA SER A 83 8.55 15.12 -11.09
C SER A 83 7.45 14.24 -11.66
N LYS A 84 7.09 14.51 -12.90
CA LYS A 84 6.17 13.68 -13.68
C LYS A 84 6.71 12.27 -13.86
N GLU A 85 8.02 12.14 -14.04
CA GLU A 85 8.71 10.87 -14.22
C GLU A 85 8.57 9.98 -12.98
N GLN A 86 8.64 10.56 -11.77
CA GLN A 86 8.37 9.82 -10.54
C GLN A 86 6.95 9.25 -10.51
N ILE A 87 5.97 10.07 -10.88
CA ILE A 87 4.57 9.62 -10.93
C ILE A 87 4.43 8.47 -11.91
N GLU A 88 4.95 8.59 -13.12
CA GLU A 88 4.86 7.56 -14.14
C GLU A 88 5.51 6.26 -13.69
N LYS A 89 6.67 6.36 -13.04
CA LYS A 89 7.40 5.19 -12.55
C LYS A 89 6.65 4.46 -11.43
N PHE A 90 6.28 5.18 -10.38
CA PHE A 90 5.71 4.55 -9.19
C PHE A 90 4.25 4.17 -9.40
N ALA A 91 3.44 5.06 -9.95
CA ALA A 91 2.04 4.76 -10.24
C ALA A 91 1.93 3.67 -11.31
N GLY A 92 2.79 3.71 -12.33
CA GLY A 92 2.81 2.69 -13.38
C GLY A 92 3.10 1.29 -12.84
N ALA A 93 3.97 1.17 -11.84
CA ALA A 93 4.24 -0.11 -11.19
C ALA A 93 3.08 -0.56 -10.30
N LEU A 94 2.48 0.37 -9.56
CA LEU A 94 1.40 0.06 -8.61
C LEU A 94 0.09 -0.28 -9.30
N VAL A 95 -0.18 0.30 -10.46
CA VAL A 95 -1.45 0.07 -11.16
C VAL A 95 -1.53 -1.29 -11.83
N GLU A 96 -0.40 -1.98 -12.02
CA GLU A 96 -0.39 -3.33 -12.60
C GLU A 96 -1.19 -4.30 -11.75
N GLY A 97 -2.20 -4.93 -12.37
CA GLY A 97 -3.13 -5.81 -11.67
C GLY A 97 -4.25 -5.07 -10.93
N GLY A 98 -4.17 -3.76 -10.89
CA GLY A 98 -5.21 -2.86 -10.40
C GLY A 98 -5.81 -2.02 -11.52
N HIS A 99 -6.22 -0.80 -11.22
CA HIS A 99 -6.81 0.08 -12.23
C HIS A 99 -6.73 1.55 -11.80
N TYR A 100 -6.74 2.46 -12.78
CA TYR A 100 -6.87 3.88 -12.51
C TYR A 100 -8.34 4.26 -12.28
N LEU A 101 -8.57 5.08 -11.24
CA LEU A 101 -9.82 5.81 -11.07
C LEU A 101 -9.74 7.15 -11.82
N MET A 102 -8.53 7.78 -11.81
CA MET A 102 -8.21 8.95 -12.62
C MET A 102 -6.83 8.71 -13.22
N GLY A 103 -6.74 8.59 -14.54
CA GLY A 103 -5.48 8.35 -15.22
C GLY A 103 -4.52 9.54 -15.12
N PRO A 104 -3.21 9.33 -15.38
CA PRO A 104 -2.22 10.41 -15.28
C PRO A 104 -2.53 11.56 -16.26
N ALA A 105 -2.74 12.76 -15.72
CA ALA A 105 -3.06 13.95 -16.51
C ALA A 105 -2.96 15.21 -15.65
N ASN A 106 -3.04 16.38 -16.31
CA ASN A 106 -3.24 17.65 -15.64
C ASN A 106 -4.74 17.88 -15.49
N TYR A 107 -5.23 17.86 -14.25
CA TYR A 107 -6.65 18.08 -13.95
C TYR A 107 -6.95 19.52 -13.48
N GLY A 108 -5.93 20.39 -13.45
CA GLY A 108 -6.08 21.80 -13.08
C GLY A 108 -5.72 22.12 -11.62
N PHE A 109 -5.78 21.13 -10.71
CA PHE A 109 -5.43 21.34 -9.31
C PHE A 109 -3.98 20.94 -8.98
N SER A 110 -3.30 20.25 -9.89
CA SER A 110 -1.87 19.95 -9.81
C SER A 110 -1.31 19.88 -11.22
N GLN A 111 0.03 19.96 -11.36
CA GLN A 111 0.66 19.91 -12.68
C GLN A 111 0.49 18.53 -13.34
N TRP A 112 0.50 17.47 -12.52
CA TRP A 112 0.30 16.09 -12.97
C TRP A 112 -0.27 15.27 -11.83
N PHE A 113 -1.27 14.46 -12.10
CA PHE A 113 -1.99 13.72 -11.04
C PHE A 113 -2.51 12.41 -11.59
N CYS A 114 -2.56 11.40 -10.71
CA CYS A 114 -3.33 10.20 -10.96
C CYS A 114 -3.87 9.63 -9.65
N TRP A 115 -4.89 8.80 -9.78
CA TRP A 115 -5.53 8.10 -8.68
C TRP A 115 -5.79 6.67 -9.11
N LEU A 116 -5.34 5.70 -8.31
CA LEU A 116 -5.42 4.29 -8.65
C LEU A 116 -5.78 3.43 -7.43
N GLN A 117 -6.30 2.24 -7.69
CA GLN A 117 -6.26 1.15 -6.72
C GLN A 117 -5.26 0.12 -7.21
N ASP A 118 -4.42 -0.38 -6.31
CA ASP A 118 -3.46 -1.41 -6.67
C ASP A 118 -4.11 -2.80 -6.69
N ARG A 119 -3.34 -3.84 -7.01
CA ARG A 119 -3.84 -5.21 -7.11
C ARG A 119 -4.40 -5.77 -5.81
N TRP A 120 -4.05 -5.17 -4.67
CA TRP A 120 -4.58 -5.57 -3.36
C TRP A 120 -5.76 -4.70 -2.92
N GLY A 121 -6.09 -3.66 -3.69
CA GLY A 121 -7.21 -2.76 -3.43
C GLY A 121 -6.86 -1.49 -2.70
N ILE A 122 -5.58 -1.29 -2.33
CA ILE A 122 -5.15 -0.05 -1.67
C ILE A 122 -5.17 1.10 -2.67
N SER A 123 -5.74 2.22 -2.23
CA SER A 123 -5.90 3.43 -3.04
C SER A 123 -4.70 4.35 -2.88
N TRP A 124 -4.17 4.81 -4.00
CA TRP A 124 -3.01 5.69 -4.08
C TRP A 124 -3.35 6.90 -4.93
N GLN A 125 -2.94 8.07 -4.48
CA GLN A 125 -2.98 9.30 -5.27
C GLN A 125 -1.56 9.84 -5.39
N PHE A 126 -1.17 10.20 -6.59
CA PHE A 126 0.15 10.78 -6.87
C PHE A 126 -0.06 12.17 -7.46
N SER A 127 0.63 13.15 -6.91
CA SER A 127 0.46 14.54 -7.30
C SER A 127 1.82 15.23 -7.47
N LEU A 128 1.94 15.99 -8.54
CA LEU A 128 3.02 16.95 -8.72
C LEU A 128 2.43 18.33 -8.42
N PRO A 129 2.76 18.92 -7.26
CA PRO A 129 2.22 20.20 -6.84
C PRO A 129 2.60 21.37 -7.74
#